data_5a426250c7ff1e2e3857c4d2200150f4
#
_entry.id   5a426250c7ff1e2e3857c4d2200150f4
#
_cell.length_a   1.000
_cell.length_b   1.000
_cell.length_c   1.000
_cell.angle_alpha   90.00
_cell.angle_beta   90.00
_cell.angle_gamma   90.00
#
_symmetry.space_group_name_H-M   'P 1'
#
loop_
_entity.id
_entity.type
_entity.pdbx_description
1 polymer ?
#
loop_
_entity_poly.entity_id
_entity_poly.type
_entity_poly.pdbx_seq_one_letter_code
_entity_poly.pdbx_strand_id
1 'polypeptide(L)'
;MDFGSKTQLEGTRLQIEVEELRRCILQDRRLQSVDLEIARAGESCRAGYVFDIIEPRAKEPESGADFPGILGPVTPVGQGATHVLRGAAVTVVDGGQPGGELGYESRRGGVSKILEMSGEAAKRSLYGDLQHLVMVPRAYPDIERHAVLNALRVASCKAAVFLAQTALSQLPDSTLDFELEGPKSGNGNPPRVAYIGQIHGHQHGTESDEHILYGANTRGMMPTPLHPNEWMDGAVVISYSWGARGLETYFYQNHPIIGELYRLHQSGQANFVGAIATISSDQESEMKRNSMMAAQIAKWNLGADGVVLTKYAGGAPHTDMFETARQCEALGVKTVALTSDTASDSRAESALLINTKEVNAIVSHSEGSDVRFPLPTVERVIAGNSEVADILSGLSELTPAALCGIANNQGASRLQPIIY
;
A
#
# COMPACT_ATOMS: atom_id res chain seq x y z
N MET A 1 2.26 5.29 -22.26
CA MET A 1 2.15 3.82 -22.29
C MET A 1 1.19 3.44 -23.40
N ASP A 2 1.57 2.52 -24.29
CA ASP A 2 0.76 2.08 -25.44
C ASP A 2 1.00 0.59 -25.69
N PHE A 3 0.01 -0.08 -26.30
CA PHE A 3 0.23 -1.41 -26.85
C PHE A 3 1.01 -1.33 -28.18
N GLY A 4 1.89 -2.29 -28.41
CA GLY A 4 2.75 -2.33 -29.58
C GLY A 4 3.14 -3.76 -29.96
N SER A 5 3.99 -3.89 -30.96
CA SER A 5 4.48 -5.18 -31.48
C SER A 5 5.68 -5.74 -30.71
N LYS A 6 6.19 -4.99 -29.73
CA LYS A 6 7.34 -5.35 -28.91
C LYS A 6 7.25 -4.64 -27.55
N THR A 7 7.69 -5.33 -26.49
CA THR A 7 7.81 -4.70 -25.16
C THR A 7 9.15 -3.99 -25.05
N GLN A 8 9.13 -2.66 -24.99
CA GLN A 8 10.33 -1.82 -24.92
C GLN A 8 10.06 -0.44 -24.36
N LEU A 9 11.08 0.17 -23.77
CA LEU A 9 11.09 1.55 -23.35
C LEU A 9 11.97 2.39 -24.29
N GLU A 10 11.39 3.42 -24.91
CA GLU A 10 12.10 4.39 -25.76
C GLU A 10 11.87 5.80 -25.21
N GLY A 11 12.90 6.35 -24.55
CA GLY A 11 12.77 7.60 -23.81
C GLY A 11 11.68 7.47 -22.73
N THR A 12 10.63 8.29 -22.83
CA THR A 12 9.48 8.26 -21.90
C THR A 12 8.31 7.40 -22.40
N ARG A 13 8.45 6.71 -23.53
CA ARG A 13 7.39 5.92 -24.14
C ARG A 13 7.60 4.43 -23.90
N LEU A 14 6.72 3.84 -23.12
CA LEU A 14 6.66 2.40 -22.90
C LEU A 14 5.68 1.77 -23.90
N GLN A 15 6.19 0.87 -24.74
CA GLN A 15 5.38 0.00 -25.60
C GLN A 15 5.29 -1.39 -24.94
N ILE A 16 4.13 -2.02 -25.05
CA ILE A 16 3.84 -3.32 -24.42
C ILE A 16 3.30 -4.27 -25.48
N GLU A 17 3.97 -5.39 -25.68
CA GLU A 17 3.45 -6.49 -26.50
C GLU A 17 2.49 -7.32 -25.63
N VAL A 18 1.24 -7.33 -26.05
CA VAL A 18 0.12 -7.86 -25.25
C VAL A 18 0.25 -9.36 -24.99
N GLU A 19 0.66 -10.15 -26.00
CA GLU A 19 0.75 -11.61 -25.88
C GLU A 19 1.97 -12.04 -25.05
N GLU A 20 3.07 -11.27 -25.06
CA GLU A 20 4.22 -11.53 -24.17
C GLU A 20 3.81 -11.36 -22.71
N LEU A 21 3.15 -10.23 -22.39
CA LEU A 21 2.68 -9.98 -21.03
C LEU A 21 1.61 -10.98 -20.61
N ARG A 22 0.66 -11.30 -21.50
CA ARG A 22 -0.37 -12.30 -21.22
C ARG A 22 0.24 -13.67 -20.90
N ARG A 23 1.21 -14.11 -21.68
CA ARG A 23 1.96 -15.35 -21.41
C ARG A 23 2.71 -15.32 -20.08
N CYS A 24 3.30 -14.19 -19.71
CA CYS A 24 3.97 -14.03 -18.42
C CYS A 24 2.99 -14.20 -17.25
N ILE A 25 1.83 -13.56 -17.32
CA ILE A 25 0.81 -13.62 -16.27
C ILE A 25 0.21 -15.04 -16.18
N LEU A 26 -0.15 -15.64 -17.31
CA LEU A 26 -0.80 -16.95 -17.38
C LEU A 26 0.15 -18.14 -17.15
N GLN A 27 1.42 -17.90 -16.81
CA GLN A 27 2.26 -18.95 -16.22
C GLN A 27 1.69 -19.45 -14.87
N ASP A 28 0.88 -18.64 -14.20
CA ASP A 28 0.14 -19.07 -13.04
C ASP A 28 -1.08 -19.90 -13.49
N ARG A 29 -1.02 -21.22 -13.26
CA ARG A 29 -2.03 -22.16 -13.71
C ARG A 29 -3.40 -22.02 -13.04
N ARG A 30 -3.50 -21.17 -12.03
CA ARG A 30 -4.77 -20.80 -11.38
C ARG A 30 -5.58 -19.82 -12.22
N LEU A 31 -4.91 -19.09 -13.13
CA LEU A 31 -5.52 -18.11 -14.00
C LEU A 31 -5.87 -18.72 -15.36
N GLN A 32 -7.10 -18.48 -15.80
CA GLN A 32 -7.62 -18.93 -17.09
C GLN A 32 -7.37 -17.91 -18.21
N SER A 33 -7.55 -16.65 -17.90
CA SER A 33 -7.42 -15.55 -18.86
C SER A 33 -7.05 -14.23 -18.16
N VAL A 34 -6.60 -13.25 -18.94
CA VAL A 34 -6.42 -11.87 -18.50
C VAL A 34 -6.75 -10.90 -19.63
N ASP A 35 -7.62 -9.95 -19.34
CA ASP A 35 -7.83 -8.78 -20.20
C ASP A 35 -6.86 -7.69 -19.79
N LEU A 36 -6.36 -6.94 -20.77
CA LEU A 36 -5.37 -5.88 -20.60
C LEU A 36 -5.88 -4.61 -21.26
N GLU A 37 -5.92 -3.52 -20.50
CA GLU A 37 -6.34 -2.21 -20.97
C GLU A 37 -5.37 -1.13 -20.46
N ILE A 38 -5.38 0.04 -21.09
CA ILE A 38 -4.61 1.20 -20.63
C ILE A 38 -5.58 2.28 -20.23
N ALA A 39 -5.49 2.76 -18.99
CA ALA A 39 -6.19 3.93 -18.51
C ALA A 39 -5.20 5.10 -18.33
N ARG A 40 -5.52 6.26 -18.87
CA ARG A 40 -4.64 7.43 -18.90
C ARG A 40 -5.12 8.50 -17.94
N ALA A 41 -4.19 9.27 -17.42
CA ALA A 41 -4.49 10.44 -16.59
C ALA A 41 -5.44 11.39 -17.32
N GLY A 42 -6.53 11.79 -16.67
CA GLY A 42 -7.55 12.66 -17.22
C GLY A 42 -8.55 11.99 -18.18
N GLU A 43 -8.40 10.70 -18.47
CA GLU A 43 -9.33 9.97 -19.32
C GLU A 43 -10.69 9.79 -18.63
N SER A 44 -11.78 9.88 -19.39
CA SER A 44 -13.14 9.58 -18.91
C SER A 44 -13.31 8.08 -18.68
N CYS A 45 -12.61 7.57 -17.67
CA CYS A 45 -12.49 6.15 -17.38
C CYS A 45 -12.53 5.85 -15.88
N ARG A 46 -13.16 4.75 -15.51
CA ARG A 46 -13.26 4.24 -14.16
C ARG A 46 -12.95 2.75 -14.14
N ALA A 47 -12.16 2.28 -13.16
CA ALA A 47 -11.85 0.87 -13.01
C ALA A 47 -12.20 0.36 -11.60
N GLY A 48 -12.68 -0.86 -11.51
CA GLY A 48 -13.01 -1.52 -10.24
C GLY A 48 -13.60 -2.94 -10.42
N TYR A 49 -13.62 -3.78 -9.43
CA TYR A 49 -13.09 -3.52 -8.08
C TYR A 49 -11.58 -3.73 -8.07
N VAL A 50 -10.84 -2.72 -7.65
CA VAL A 50 -9.38 -2.78 -7.66
C VAL A 50 -8.89 -3.68 -6.53
N PHE A 51 -8.07 -4.67 -6.89
CA PHE A 51 -7.37 -5.54 -5.95
C PHE A 51 -6.06 -4.91 -5.49
N ASP A 52 -5.20 -4.51 -6.44
CA ASP A 52 -3.88 -3.92 -6.16
C ASP A 52 -3.52 -2.85 -7.19
N ILE A 53 -2.71 -1.91 -6.77
CA ILE A 53 -1.97 -0.96 -7.63
C ILE A 53 -0.50 -1.06 -7.23
N ILE A 54 0.37 -1.28 -8.21
CA ILE A 54 1.80 -1.49 -8.00
C ILE A 54 2.61 -0.67 -8.99
N GLU A 55 3.70 -0.05 -8.53
CA GLU A 55 4.62 0.66 -9.40
C GLU A 55 5.56 -0.33 -10.10
N PRO A 56 5.74 -0.26 -11.42
CA PRO A 56 6.67 -1.12 -12.11
C PRO A 56 8.11 -0.88 -11.63
N ARG A 57 8.72 -1.92 -11.05
CA ARG A 57 10.10 -1.91 -10.53
C ARG A 57 10.80 -3.22 -10.88
N ALA A 58 12.10 -3.14 -11.18
CA ALA A 58 12.97 -4.29 -11.38
C ALA A 58 14.33 -4.05 -10.75
N LYS A 59 14.83 -5.05 -10.04
CA LYS A 59 16.18 -5.05 -9.48
C LYS A 59 17.22 -5.17 -10.59
N GLU A 60 18.35 -4.48 -10.44
CA GLU A 60 19.51 -4.80 -11.25
C GLU A 60 19.99 -6.24 -10.97
N PRO A 61 20.56 -6.93 -11.95
CA PRO A 61 20.86 -8.37 -11.86
C PRO A 61 21.65 -8.82 -10.62
N GLU A 62 22.52 -7.98 -10.09
CA GLU A 62 23.33 -8.29 -8.89
C GLU A 62 22.79 -7.68 -7.60
N SER A 63 21.65 -7.01 -7.68
CA SER A 63 21.07 -6.27 -6.55
C SER A 63 20.01 -7.06 -5.76
N GLY A 64 19.84 -8.34 -6.02
CA GLY A 64 18.88 -9.21 -5.34
C GLY A 64 17.70 -9.61 -6.24
N ALA A 65 16.67 -10.19 -5.62
CA ALA A 65 15.49 -10.70 -6.31
C ALA A 65 14.31 -9.71 -6.21
N ASP A 66 13.48 -9.70 -7.26
CA ASP A 66 12.21 -8.99 -7.25
C ASP A 66 11.18 -9.74 -6.39
N PHE A 67 10.52 -9.04 -5.48
CA PHE A 67 9.46 -9.58 -4.61
C PHE A 67 9.79 -10.97 -4.03
N PRO A 68 10.87 -11.07 -3.20
CA PRO A 68 11.32 -12.34 -2.67
C PRO A 68 10.25 -12.99 -1.77
N GLY A 69 10.15 -14.31 -1.86
CA GLY A 69 9.11 -15.11 -1.22
C GLY A 69 7.77 -15.12 -1.99
N ILE A 70 7.59 -14.25 -2.99
CA ILE A 70 6.39 -14.17 -3.84
C ILE A 70 6.71 -14.63 -5.27
N LEU A 71 7.72 -14.03 -5.90
CA LEU A 71 8.13 -14.40 -7.27
C LEU A 71 9.28 -15.41 -7.31
N GLY A 72 9.96 -15.61 -6.22
CA GLY A 72 11.11 -16.51 -6.10
C GLY A 72 11.45 -16.83 -4.66
N PRO A 73 12.61 -17.43 -4.39
CA PRO A 73 13.07 -17.73 -3.04
C PRO A 73 13.18 -16.47 -2.17
N VAL A 74 13.11 -16.64 -0.85
CA VAL A 74 13.31 -15.55 0.11
C VAL A 74 14.79 -15.14 0.09
N THR A 75 15.03 -13.89 -0.28
CA THR A 75 16.35 -13.24 -0.25
C THR A 75 16.19 -11.83 0.30
N PRO A 76 17.20 -11.26 0.99
CA PRO A 76 17.13 -9.88 1.43
C PRO A 76 16.97 -8.91 0.25
N VAL A 77 16.15 -7.86 0.45
CA VAL A 77 16.01 -6.71 -0.45
C VAL A 77 16.39 -5.42 0.26
N GLY A 78 16.29 -4.28 -0.41
CA GLY A 78 16.64 -2.98 0.15
C GLY A 78 18.11 -2.63 0.01
N GLN A 79 18.86 -3.39 -0.80
CA GLN A 79 20.26 -3.14 -1.15
C GLN A 79 20.43 -3.08 -2.67
N GLY A 80 21.52 -2.45 -3.12
CA GLY A 80 21.80 -2.30 -4.54
C GLY A 80 20.86 -1.33 -5.24
N ALA A 81 20.65 -1.51 -6.53
CA ALA A 81 19.86 -0.62 -7.37
C ALA A 81 18.56 -1.29 -7.84
N THR A 82 17.51 -0.48 -7.89
CA THR A 82 16.19 -0.86 -8.41
C THR A 82 15.74 0.17 -9.43
N HIS A 83 15.50 -0.25 -10.66
CA HIS A 83 14.94 0.61 -11.70
C HIS A 83 13.43 0.76 -11.51
N VAL A 84 12.94 1.98 -11.67
CA VAL A 84 11.55 2.35 -11.43
C VAL A 84 10.99 3.09 -12.64
N LEU A 85 9.85 2.68 -13.16
CA LEU A 85 9.12 3.41 -14.18
C LEU A 85 8.16 4.43 -13.54
N ARG A 86 8.67 5.60 -13.18
CA ARG A 86 7.88 6.68 -12.59
C ARG A 86 6.76 7.13 -13.52
N GLY A 87 5.58 7.40 -12.94
CA GLY A 87 4.40 7.83 -13.70
C GLY A 87 3.62 6.66 -14.33
N ALA A 88 4.08 5.42 -14.14
CA ALA A 88 3.38 4.22 -14.54
C ALA A 88 2.88 3.43 -13.34
N ALA A 89 1.78 2.71 -13.50
CA ALA A 89 1.29 1.75 -12.53
C ALA A 89 0.69 0.52 -13.24
N VAL A 90 0.75 -0.63 -12.59
CA VAL A 90 -0.07 -1.79 -12.92
C VAL A 90 -1.23 -1.81 -11.92
N THR A 91 -2.45 -1.85 -12.44
CA THR A 91 -3.67 -1.94 -11.64
C THR A 91 -4.35 -3.26 -11.89
N VAL A 92 -4.58 -4.03 -10.85
CA VAL A 92 -5.26 -5.32 -10.94
C VAL A 92 -6.70 -5.14 -10.50
N VAL A 93 -7.62 -5.42 -11.40
CA VAL A 93 -9.06 -5.49 -11.13
C VAL A 93 -9.42 -6.95 -10.87
N ASP A 94 -10.20 -7.16 -9.81
CA ASP A 94 -10.71 -8.48 -9.49
C ASP A 94 -11.70 -8.95 -10.56
N GLY A 95 -11.28 -9.90 -11.38
CA GLY A 95 -12.09 -10.48 -12.46
C GLY A 95 -13.18 -11.42 -11.95
N GLY A 96 -13.15 -11.75 -10.66
CA GLY A 96 -14.07 -12.69 -10.04
C GLY A 96 -13.89 -14.14 -10.52
N GLN A 97 -14.84 -14.95 -10.10
CA GLN A 97 -15.05 -16.31 -10.63
C GLN A 97 -16.46 -16.35 -11.24
N PRO A 98 -16.71 -17.14 -12.30
CA PRO A 98 -18.05 -17.32 -12.82
C PRO A 98 -19.02 -17.77 -11.72
N GLY A 99 -20.03 -16.93 -11.40
CA GLY A 99 -20.99 -17.19 -10.32
C GLY A 99 -20.46 -16.97 -8.90
N GLY A 100 -19.23 -16.44 -8.73
CA GLY A 100 -18.63 -16.10 -7.45
C GLY A 100 -18.94 -14.67 -7.02
N GLU A 101 -18.86 -14.41 -5.70
CA GLU A 101 -18.94 -13.06 -5.16
C GLU A 101 -17.73 -12.25 -5.62
N LEU A 102 -17.98 -11.04 -6.15
CA LEU A 102 -16.96 -10.07 -6.49
C LEU A 102 -16.75 -9.10 -5.34
N GLY A 103 -15.48 -8.89 -5.08
CA GLY A 103 -15.08 -7.91 -4.08
C GLY A 103 -15.38 -8.35 -2.66
N TYR A 104 -14.70 -7.71 -1.75
CA TYR A 104 -14.78 -8.04 -0.34
C TYR A 104 -16.04 -7.49 0.36
N GLU A 105 -16.68 -6.47 -0.22
CA GLU A 105 -17.73 -5.71 0.45
C GLU A 105 -19.17 -6.12 0.12
N SER A 106 -19.40 -7.16 -0.69
CA SER A 106 -20.74 -7.69 -0.93
C SER A 106 -21.47 -8.05 0.37
N ARG A 107 -20.75 -8.49 1.39
CA ARG A 107 -21.29 -8.82 2.72
C ARG A 107 -21.78 -7.63 3.54
N ARG A 108 -21.42 -6.37 3.19
CA ARG A 108 -21.79 -5.14 3.91
C ARG A 108 -22.45 -4.07 3.05
N GLY A 109 -22.75 -4.37 1.79
CA GLY A 109 -23.45 -3.43 0.90
C GLY A 109 -22.63 -2.20 0.48
N GLY A 110 -21.31 -2.25 0.63
CA GLY A 110 -20.40 -1.17 0.23
C GLY A 110 -19.78 -1.43 -1.14
N VAL A 111 -19.38 -0.35 -1.82
CA VAL A 111 -18.62 -0.41 -3.08
C VAL A 111 -17.15 -0.60 -2.75
N SER A 112 -16.51 -1.62 -3.33
CA SER A 112 -15.06 -1.87 -3.21
C SER A 112 -14.24 -0.77 -3.87
N LYS A 113 -12.93 -0.79 -3.68
CA LYS A 113 -11.97 0.19 -4.18
C LYS A 113 -12.12 0.49 -5.66
N ILE A 114 -12.28 1.77 -5.97
CA ILE A 114 -12.50 2.30 -7.31
C ILE A 114 -11.34 3.21 -7.70
N LEU A 115 -10.77 2.99 -8.86
CA LEU A 115 -9.85 3.90 -9.50
C LEU A 115 -10.64 4.83 -10.42
N GLU A 116 -10.65 6.12 -10.12
CA GLU A 116 -11.26 7.17 -10.93
C GLU A 116 -10.16 7.96 -11.65
N MET A 117 -10.25 8.07 -12.98
CA MET A 117 -9.21 8.71 -13.79
C MET A 117 -9.57 10.15 -14.19
N SER A 118 -10.77 10.63 -13.85
CA SER A 118 -11.23 11.99 -14.21
C SER A 118 -11.95 12.68 -13.03
N GLY A 119 -12.18 13.98 -13.19
CA GLY A 119 -12.91 14.79 -12.22
C GLY A 119 -12.14 15.11 -10.92
N GLU A 120 -12.85 15.54 -9.90
CA GLU A 120 -12.24 15.97 -8.61
C GLU A 120 -11.64 14.81 -7.84
N ALA A 121 -12.21 13.63 -7.89
CA ALA A 121 -11.67 12.44 -7.24
C ALA A 121 -10.29 12.07 -7.78
N ALA A 122 -10.12 12.10 -9.11
CA ALA A 122 -8.82 11.82 -9.74
C ALA A 122 -7.75 12.84 -9.34
N LYS A 123 -8.08 14.14 -9.27
CA LYS A 123 -7.14 15.19 -8.85
C LYS A 123 -6.67 15.02 -7.40
N ARG A 124 -7.51 14.46 -6.54
CA ARG A 124 -7.20 14.18 -5.13
C ARG A 124 -6.50 12.84 -4.92
N SER A 125 -6.61 11.94 -5.89
CA SER A 125 -5.96 10.63 -5.84
C SER A 125 -4.46 10.72 -6.09
N LEU A 126 -3.68 9.94 -5.36
CA LEU A 126 -2.25 9.72 -5.64
C LEU A 126 -2.02 9.04 -6.99
N TYR A 127 -3.04 8.34 -7.49
CA TYR A 127 -2.98 7.54 -8.71
C TYR A 127 -3.55 8.24 -9.94
N GLY A 128 -4.31 9.31 -9.75
CA GLY A 128 -5.02 9.99 -10.86
C GLY A 128 -4.13 10.60 -11.94
N ASP A 129 -2.86 10.88 -11.62
CA ASP A 129 -1.87 11.42 -12.56
C ASP A 129 -1.03 10.33 -13.25
N LEU A 130 -1.24 9.04 -12.91
CA LEU A 130 -0.47 7.93 -13.45
C LEU A 130 -1.07 7.38 -14.74
N GLN A 131 -0.23 6.71 -15.53
CA GLN A 131 -0.64 5.84 -16.63
C GLN A 131 -0.81 4.42 -16.09
N HIS A 132 -1.98 3.84 -16.20
CA HIS A 132 -2.27 2.52 -15.66
C HIS A 132 -2.34 1.46 -16.75
N LEU A 133 -1.53 0.40 -16.63
CA LEU A 133 -1.85 -0.87 -17.24
C LEU A 133 -2.87 -1.56 -16.34
N VAL A 134 -4.12 -1.62 -16.77
CA VAL A 134 -5.20 -2.26 -16.03
C VAL A 134 -5.32 -3.71 -16.49
N MET A 135 -5.20 -4.63 -15.54
CA MET A 135 -5.32 -6.07 -15.76
C MET A 135 -6.59 -6.59 -15.10
N VAL A 136 -7.33 -7.43 -15.81
CA VAL A 136 -8.50 -8.16 -15.29
C VAL A 136 -8.26 -9.66 -15.39
N PRO A 137 -7.49 -10.25 -14.46
CA PRO A 137 -7.26 -11.69 -14.46
C PRO A 137 -8.52 -12.44 -14.01
N ARG A 138 -8.79 -13.57 -14.65
CA ARG A 138 -9.88 -14.48 -14.27
C ARG A 138 -9.32 -15.85 -13.94
N ALA A 139 -9.69 -16.38 -12.78
CA ALA A 139 -9.29 -17.71 -12.34
C ALA A 139 -10.21 -18.79 -12.93
N TYR A 140 -9.73 -20.03 -12.92
CA TYR A 140 -10.60 -21.16 -13.16
C TYR A 140 -11.69 -21.28 -12.09
N PRO A 141 -12.89 -21.79 -12.44
CA PRO A 141 -14.04 -21.82 -11.53
C PRO A 141 -13.85 -22.67 -10.27
N ASP A 142 -12.97 -23.66 -10.32
CA ASP A 142 -12.68 -24.61 -9.24
C ASP A 142 -11.60 -24.14 -8.25
N ILE A 143 -11.02 -22.98 -8.50
CA ILE A 143 -9.99 -22.42 -7.61
C ILE A 143 -10.64 -21.71 -6.42
N GLU A 144 -10.25 -22.07 -5.21
CA GLU A 144 -10.72 -21.42 -4.00
C GLU A 144 -10.40 -19.93 -3.97
N ARG A 145 -11.29 -19.11 -3.40
CA ARG A 145 -11.19 -17.64 -3.39
C ARG A 145 -9.84 -17.15 -2.85
N HIS A 146 -9.35 -17.73 -1.75
CA HIS A 146 -8.06 -17.37 -1.18
C HIS A 146 -6.90 -17.59 -2.16
N ALA A 147 -6.91 -18.70 -2.89
CA ALA A 147 -5.92 -19.01 -3.91
C ALA A 147 -6.03 -18.06 -5.13
N VAL A 148 -7.24 -17.61 -5.46
CA VAL A 148 -7.47 -16.56 -6.48
C VAL A 148 -6.80 -15.26 -6.05
N LEU A 149 -7.04 -14.78 -4.84
CA LEU A 149 -6.44 -13.53 -4.33
C LEU A 149 -4.91 -13.60 -4.32
N ASN A 150 -4.36 -14.75 -3.97
CA ASN A 150 -2.92 -14.97 -4.08
C ASN A 150 -2.43 -14.95 -5.55
N ALA A 151 -3.19 -15.53 -6.48
CA ALA A 151 -2.85 -15.48 -7.90
C ALA A 151 -2.90 -14.05 -8.46
N LEU A 152 -3.86 -13.22 -8.03
CA LEU A 152 -3.92 -11.79 -8.39
C LEU A 152 -2.68 -11.04 -7.90
N ARG A 153 -2.23 -11.30 -6.67
CA ARG A 153 -0.99 -10.70 -6.11
C ARG A 153 0.24 -11.10 -6.92
N VAL A 154 0.38 -12.39 -7.24
CA VAL A 154 1.50 -12.88 -8.07
C VAL A 154 1.45 -12.26 -9.46
N ALA A 155 0.27 -12.13 -10.07
CA ALA A 155 0.11 -11.49 -11.37
C ALA A 155 0.50 -10.02 -11.35
N SER A 156 0.11 -9.27 -10.29
CA SER A 156 0.49 -7.88 -10.08
C SER A 156 2.01 -7.71 -10.06
N CYS A 157 2.70 -8.47 -9.19
CA CYS A 157 4.16 -8.43 -9.08
C CYS A 157 4.86 -8.83 -10.40
N LYS A 158 4.40 -9.90 -11.06
CA LYS A 158 4.98 -10.34 -12.35
C LYS A 158 4.85 -9.26 -13.43
N ALA A 159 3.69 -8.66 -13.58
CA ALA A 159 3.47 -7.62 -14.57
C ALA A 159 4.32 -6.37 -14.29
N ALA A 160 4.42 -5.96 -13.02
CA ALA A 160 5.23 -4.83 -12.62
C ALA A 160 6.72 -5.03 -12.97
N VAL A 161 7.27 -6.18 -12.63
CA VAL A 161 8.66 -6.54 -12.96
C VAL A 161 8.85 -6.64 -14.46
N PHE A 162 7.95 -7.32 -15.18
CA PHE A 162 8.02 -7.47 -16.63
C PHE A 162 8.13 -6.11 -17.35
N LEU A 163 7.32 -5.14 -16.96
CA LEU A 163 7.39 -3.81 -17.55
C LEU A 163 8.70 -3.10 -17.21
N ALA A 164 9.13 -3.16 -15.96
CA ALA A 164 10.30 -2.44 -15.49
C ALA A 164 11.62 -3.04 -16.00
N GLN A 165 11.67 -4.31 -16.37
CA GLN A 165 12.83 -4.94 -17.02
C GLN A 165 13.24 -4.20 -18.30
N THR A 166 12.32 -3.51 -18.97
CA THR A 166 12.64 -2.68 -20.14
C THR A 166 13.57 -1.50 -19.82
N ALA A 167 13.63 -1.09 -18.55
CA ALA A 167 14.47 0.02 -18.09
C ALA A 167 15.89 -0.42 -17.69
N LEU A 168 16.15 -1.71 -17.46
CA LEU A 168 17.46 -2.19 -16.98
C LEU A 168 18.63 -1.86 -17.91
N SER A 169 18.37 -1.68 -19.19
CA SER A 169 19.38 -1.27 -20.19
C SER A 169 19.43 0.24 -20.45
N GLN A 170 18.63 1.02 -19.74
CA GLN A 170 18.50 2.47 -19.92
C GLN A 170 19.25 3.21 -18.81
N LEU A 171 19.74 4.41 -19.13
CA LEU A 171 20.24 5.32 -18.10
C LEU A 171 19.03 5.96 -17.40
N PRO A 172 19.01 6.02 -16.05
CA PRO A 172 17.92 6.65 -15.33
C PRO A 172 17.94 8.18 -15.52
N ASP A 173 16.74 8.79 -15.59
CA ASP A 173 16.60 10.26 -15.64
C ASP A 173 17.02 10.91 -14.30
N SER A 174 16.85 10.19 -13.19
CA SER A 174 17.23 10.61 -11.85
C SER A 174 17.47 9.41 -10.94
N THR A 175 18.22 9.62 -9.87
CA THR A 175 18.52 8.63 -8.83
C THR A 175 18.09 9.16 -7.46
N LEU A 176 17.59 8.27 -6.63
CA LEU A 176 17.31 8.54 -5.21
C LEU A 176 18.13 7.56 -4.37
N ASP A 177 18.89 8.09 -3.43
CA ASP A 177 19.68 7.30 -2.49
C ASP A 177 19.00 7.24 -1.13
N PHE A 178 18.91 6.04 -0.58
CA PHE A 178 18.30 5.78 0.73
C PHE A 178 19.33 5.12 1.64
N GLU A 179 19.99 5.93 2.48
CA GLU A 179 21.01 5.48 3.43
C GLU A 179 20.70 5.93 4.84
N LEU A 180 20.96 5.06 5.81
CA LEU A 180 20.83 5.37 7.26
C LEU A 180 22.20 5.62 7.93
N GLU A 181 23.30 5.61 7.19
CA GLU A 181 24.65 5.86 7.73
C GLU A 181 24.85 7.36 7.98
N GLY A 182 24.57 7.77 9.22
CA GLY A 182 24.82 9.10 9.74
C GLY A 182 24.07 10.24 9.05
N PRO A 183 23.63 11.26 9.76
CA PRO A 183 23.04 12.44 9.14
C PRO A 183 24.11 13.15 8.28
N LYS A 184 23.84 13.32 6.99
CA LYS A 184 24.81 13.88 6.02
C LYS A 184 25.08 15.36 6.19
N SER A 185 24.29 16.09 7.01
CA SER A 185 24.49 17.50 7.30
C SER A 185 23.81 17.88 8.62
N GLY A 186 24.42 18.77 9.39
CA GLY A 186 23.83 19.33 10.59
C GLY A 186 24.85 19.50 11.74
N ASN A 187 24.79 20.65 12.42
CA ASN A 187 25.50 20.87 13.66
C ASN A 187 24.57 20.46 14.81
N GLY A 188 24.85 19.34 15.45
CA GLY A 188 24.10 18.91 16.64
C GLY A 188 23.90 17.40 16.71
N ASN A 189 23.17 16.98 17.73
CA ASN A 189 22.70 15.61 17.91
C ASN A 189 21.20 15.57 17.61
N PRO A 190 20.79 15.32 16.34
CA PRO A 190 19.37 15.35 15.97
C PRO A 190 18.61 14.23 16.69
N PRO A 191 17.31 14.39 16.97
CA PRO A 191 16.51 13.37 17.64
C PRO A 191 16.48 12.09 16.80
N ARG A 192 16.60 10.96 17.48
CA ARG A 192 16.53 9.62 16.88
C ARG A 192 15.07 9.23 16.74
N VAL A 193 14.62 9.05 15.50
CA VAL A 193 13.21 8.77 15.20
C VAL A 193 13.10 7.41 14.51
N ALA A 194 12.18 6.57 14.98
CA ALA A 194 11.81 5.32 14.33
C ALA A 194 10.38 5.39 13.77
N TYR A 195 10.06 4.50 12.86
CA TYR A 195 8.71 4.30 12.34
C TYR A 195 8.16 2.96 12.86
N ILE A 196 6.91 2.95 13.36
CA ILE A 196 6.18 1.74 13.72
C ILE A 196 4.90 1.70 12.89
N GLY A 197 4.79 0.72 12.00
CA GLY A 197 3.65 0.59 11.10
C GLY A 197 3.01 -0.80 11.16
N GLN A 198 1.68 -0.81 11.21
CA GLN A 198 0.91 -2.04 11.10
C GLN A 198 0.76 -2.42 9.63
N ILE A 199 1.24 -3.60 9.25
CA ILE A 199 1.12 -4.13 7.89
C ILE A 199 -0.08 -5.08 7.73
N HIS A 200 -0.66 -5.56 8.82
CA HIS A 200 -1.82 -6.44 8.83
C HIS A 200 -2.61 -6.29 10.13
N GLY A 201 -3.87 -6.75 10.11
CA GLY A 201 -4.75 -6.74 11.28
C GLY A 201 -5.92 -7.70 11.17
N HIS A 202 -6.74 -7.78 12.24
CA HIS A 202 -7.96 -8.61 12.29
C HIS A 202 -7.71 -10.08 11.94
N GLN A 203 -6.72 -10.69 12.55
CA GLN A 203 -6.29 -12.06 12.25
C GLN A 203 -7.20 -13.11 12.90
N HIS A 204 -8.35 -13.38 12.30
CA HIS A 204 -9.28 -14.41 12.72
C HIS A 204 -9.22 -15.63 11.80
N GLY A 205 -9.11 -16.80 12.35
CA GLY A 205 -9.22 -18.05 11.61
C GLY A 205 -8.17 -18.25 10.52
N THR A 206 -8.35 -19.25 9.69
CA THR A 206 -7.46 -19.57 8.56
C THR A 206 -7.61 -18.59 7.39
N GLU A 207 -8.72 -17.86 7.33
CA GLU A 207 -8.96 -16.82 6.32
C GLU A 207 -8.00 -15.62 6.44
N SER A 208 -7.30 -15.52 7.58
CA SER A 208 -6.30 -14.48 7.86
C SER A 208 -4.86 -14.93 7.56
N ASP A 209 -4.67 -16.11 6.98
CA ASP A 209 -3.36 -16.61 6.59
C ASP A 209 -2.89 -15.87 5.33
N GLU A 210 -2.28 -14.71 5.53
CA GLU A 210 -1.79 -13.88 4.46
C GLU A 210 -0.26 -13.78 4.43
N HIS A 211 0.30 -13.90 3.25
CA HIS A 211 1.73 -13.91 2.98
C HIS A 211 2.21 -12.54 2.54
N ILE A 212 2.32 -11.60 3.49
CA ILE A 212 2.54 -10.17 3.22
C ILE A 212 4.00 -9.77 3.32
N LEU A 213 4.74 -10.32 4.30
CA LEU A 213 6.13 -9.98 4.54
C LEU A 213 7.05 -11.09 4.02
N TYR A 214 7.83 -10.81 2.99
CA TYR A 214 8.72 -11.79 2.35
C TYR A 214 7.99 -13.10 1.95
N GLY A 215 6.73 -13.01 1.57
CA GLY A 215 5.90 -14.16 1.25
C GLY A 215 5.61 -15.08 2.44
N ALA A 216 5.97 -14.70 3.66
CA ALA A 216 5.67 -15.46 4.85
C ALA A 216 4.27 -15.15 5.39
N ASN A 217 3.61 -16.16 5.95
CA ASN A 217 2.36 -15.97 6.67
C ASN A 217 2.59 -15.05 7.88
N THR A 218 1.86 -13.94 7.91
CA THR A 218 2.01 -12.92 8.96
C THR A 218 1.10 -13.15 10.16
N ARG A 219 0.23 -14.15 10.11
CA ARG A 219 -0.64 -14.48 11.25
C ARG A 219 0.19 -14.81 12.50
N GLY A 220 -0.10 -14.11 13.58
CA GLY A 220 0.65 -14.28 14.83
C GLY A 220 2.09 -13.73 14.80
N MET A 221 2.47 -13.00 13.76
CA MET A 221 3.78 -12.35 13.69
C MET A 221 3.97 -11.41 14.88
N MET A 222 5.15 -11.46 15.47
CA MET A 222 5.57 -10.53 16.50
C MET A 222 6.17 -9.27 15.87
N PRO A 223 6.24 -8.13 16.59
CA PRO A 223 6.91 -6.94 16.09
C PRO A 223 8.29 -7.27 15.53
N THR A 224 8.54 -6.89 14.31
CA THR A 224 9.74 -7.25 13.55
C THR A 224 10.45 -5.99 13.09
N PRO A 225 11.69 -5.75 13.52
CA PRO A 225 12.49 -4.66 12.98
C PRO A 225 12.83 -4.96 11.51
N LEU A 226 12.64 -3.97 10.65
CA LEU A 226 12.97 -4.01 9.24
C LEU A 226 13.84 -2.80 8.89
N HIS A 227 14.81 -3.01 8.01
CA HIS A 227 15.43 -1.86 7.38
C HIS A 227 14.38 -1.14 6.51
N PRO A 228 14.26 0.20 6.58
CA PRO A 228 13.23 0.91 5.81
C PRO A 228 13.27 0.65 4.31
N ASN A 229 14.46 0.41 3.75
CA ASN A 229 14.61 0.05 2.33
C ASN A 229 13.93 -1.28 1.99
N GLU A 230 13.99 -2.29 2.88
CA GLU A 230 13.31 -3.57 2.66
C GLU A 230 11.81 -3.35 2.49
N TRP A 231 11.24 -2.46 3.34
CA TRP A 231 9.83 -2.11 3.27
C TRP A 231 9.43 -1.58 1.88
N MET A 232 10.23 -0.66 1.35
CA MET A 232 9.95 -0.01 0.05
C MET A 232 10.36 -0.87 -1.16
N ASP A 233 11.23 -1.86 -0.98
CA ASP A 233 11.83 -2.63 -2.08
C ASP A 233 11.21 -4.03 -2.26
N GLY A 234 9.95 -4.20 -1.87
CA GLY A 234 9.17 -5.40 -2.18
C GLY A 234 9.15 -6.48 -1.10
N ALA A 235 9.72 -6.26 0.09
CA ALA A 235 9.53 -7.17 1.22
C ALA A 235 8.08 -7.16 1.71
N VAL A 236 7.39 -6.01 1.63
CA VAL A 236 5.99 -5.85 2.03
C VAL A 236 5.13 -5.65 0.79
N VAL A 237 4.06 -6.42 0.67
CA VAL A 237 3.07 -6.32 -0.41
C VAL A 237 1.67 -6.18 0.15
N ILE A 238 0.70 -5.96 -0.72
CA ILE A 238 -0.69 -5.80 -0.32
C ILE A 238 -1.21 -7.00 0.48
N SER A 239 -1.97 -6.69 1.55
CA SER A 239 -2.92 -7.63 2.15
C SER A 239 -4.21 -7.63 1.34
N TYR A 240 -4.81 -8.81 1.12
CA TYR A 240 -6.14 -8.91 0.53
C TYR A 240 -7.27 -8.90 1.55
N SER A 241 -6.95 -8.59 2.80
CA SER A 241 -7.97 -8.32 3.81
C SER A 241 -8.65 -6.97 3.55
N TRP A 242 -9.96 -6.94 3.73
CA TRP A 242 -10.79 -5.74 3.54
C TRP A 242 -10.38 -4.53 4.38
N GLY A 243 -9.64 -4.74 5.46
CA GLY A 243 -9.12 -3.66 6.30
C GLY A 243 -8.01 -2.84 5.65
N ALA A 244 -7.38 -3.35 4.60
CA ALA A 244 -6.24 -2.72 3.92
C ALA A 244 -6.62 -1.58 2.97
N ARG A 245 -7.58 -0.75 3.33
CA ARG A 245 -8.03 0.37 2.50
C ARG A 245 -6.88 1.35 2.22
N GLY A 246 -6.57 1.53 0.94
CA GLY A 246 -5.52 2.45 0.50
C GLY A 246 -4.10 1.99 0.83
N LEU A 247 -3.89 0.71 1.09
CA LEU A 247 -2.59 0.10 1.35
C LEU A 247 -2.18 -0.83 0.20
N GLU A 248 -2.35 -0.36 -1.03
CA GLU A 248 -1.89 -1.03 -2.24
C GLU A 248 -0.36 -1.18 -2.19
N THR A 249 0.19 -2.13 -2.95
CA THR A 249 1.64 -2.35 -3.02
C THR A 249 2.41 -1.08 -3.42
N TYR A 250 1.84 -0.26 -4.30
CA TYR A 250 2.39 1.06 -4.67
C TYR A 250 2.63 1.97 -3.46
N PHE A 251 1.72 1.93 -2.48
CA PHE A 251 1.88 2.69 -1.24
C PHE A 251 3.12 2.27 -0.46
N TYR A 252 3.35 0.97 -0.30
CA TYR A 252 4.54 0.48 0.41
C TYR A 252 5.82 0.82 -0.34
N GLN A 253 5.82 0.72 -1.67
CA GLN A 253 6.95 1.09 -2.52
C GLN A 253 7.29 2.58 -2.44
N ASN A 254 6.30 3.43 -2.21
CA ASN A 254 6.42 4.89 -2.12
C ASN A 254 5.95 5.39 -0.75
N HIS A 255 6.36 4.71 0.32
CA HIS A 255 5.85 4.94 1.67
C HIS A 255 6.11 6.37 2.15
N PRO A 256 5.07 7.21 2.37
CA PRO A 256 5.24 8.64 2.58
C PRO A 256 5.99 8.96 3.87
N ILE A 257 5.74 8.21 4.94
CA ILE A 257 6.40 8.42 6.23
C ILE A 257 7.87 8.01 6.16
N ILE A 258 8.17 6.87 5.57
CA ILE A 258 9.56 6.41 5.42
C ILE A 258 10.34 7.39 4.53
N GLY A 259 9.74 7.81 3.39
CA GLY A 259 10.35 8.78 2.49
C GLY A 259 10.63 10.12 3.16
N GLU A 260 9.69 10.64 3.96
CA GLU A 260 9.87 11.88 4.69
C GLU A 260 10.91 11.74 5.81
N LEU A 261 10.95 10.63 6.53
CA LEU A 261 11.98 10.36 7.53
C LEU A 261 13.38 10.29 6.91
N TYR A 262 13.52 9.72 5.71
CA TYR A 262 14.79 9.80 4.95
C TYR A 262 15.15 11.23 4.58
N ARG A 263 14.21 12.04 4.12
CA ARG A 263 14.45 13.45 3.80
C ARG A 263 14.91 14.23 5.02
N LEU A 264 14.29 14.02 6.18
CA LEU A 264 14.69 14.63 7.44
C LEU A 264 16.07 14.15 7.90
N HIS A 265 16.39 12.86 7.69
CA HIS A 265 17.70 12.29 7.99
C HIS A 265 18.79 12.92 7.14
N GLN A 266 18.59 12.98 5.82
CA GLN A 266 19.55 13.59 4.88
C GLN A 266 19.80 15.07 5.15
N SER A 267 18.76 15.82 5.60
CA SER A 267 18.88 17.22 5.97
C SER A 267 19.44 17.45 7.37
N GLY A 268 19.68 16.39 8.15
CA GLY A 268 20.17 16.48 9.54
C GLY A 268 19.16 17.00 10.55
N GLN A 269 17.87 17.06 10.21
CA GLN A 269 16.79 17.47 11.11
C GLN A 269 16.36 16.37 12.08
N ALA A 270 16.46 15.12 11.65
CA ALA A 270 16.24 13.95 12.48
C ALA A 270 17.25 12.85 12.11
N ASN A 271 17.51 11.93 13.03
CA ASN A 271 18.24 10.70 12.74
C ASN A 271 17.23 9.57 12.63
N PHE A 272 16.90 9.17 11.39
CA PHE A 272 16.02 8.03 11.15
C PHE A 272 16.76 6.74 11.48
N VAL A 273 16.28 5.97 12.47
CA VAL A 273 17.02 4.84 13.03
C VAL A 273 16.45 3.47 12.65
N GLY A 274 15.35 3.43 11.93
CA GLY A 274 14.78 2.18 11.42
C GLY A 274 13.27 2.12 11.48
N ALA A 275 12.71 1.02 11.00
CA ALA A 275 11.29 0.75 10.98
C ALA A 275 10.97 -0.56 11.71
N ILE A 276 9.75 -0.65 12.25
CA ILE A 276 9.22 -1.83 12.93
C ILE A 276 7.88 -2.17 12.29
N ALA A 277 7.80 -3.34 11.66
CA ALA A 277 6.55 -3.87 11.15
C ALA A 277 5.80 -4.56 12.29
N THR A 278 4.52 -4.26 12.41
CA THR A 278 3.63 -4.89 13.40
C THR A 278 2.37 -5.41 12.72
N ILE A 279 1.69 -6.27 13.42
CA ILE A 279 0.35 -6.70 13.09
C ILE A 279 -0.55 -6.43 14.29
N SER A 280 -1.80 -6.10 14.02
CA SER A 280 -2.78 -5.93 15.08
C SER A 280 -3.45 -7.25 15.40
N SER A 281 -3.52 -7.60 16.68
CA SER A 281 -4.32 -8.72 17.17
C SER A 281 -5.61 -8.21 17.83
N ASP A 282 -6.66 -9.01 17.74
CA ASP A 282 -7.91 -8.81 18.48
C ASP A 282 -7.90 -9.48 19.85
N GLN A 283 -6.84 -10.25 20.14
CA GLN A 283 -6.63 -10.88 21.45
C GLN A 283 -5.89 -9.90 22.37
N GLU A 284 -6.51 -9.52 23.49
CA GLU A 284 -5.99 -8.51 24.40
C GLU A 284 -4.57 -8.83 24.92
N SER A 285 -4.31 -10.09 25.24
CA SER A 285 -2.99 -10.53 25.72
C SER A 285 -1.90 -10.42 24.66
N GLU A 286 -2.22 -10.73 23.41
CA GLU A 286 -1.30 -10.60 22.29
C GLU A 286 -1.06 -9.13 21.95
N MET A 287 -2.12 -8.32 21.92
CA MET A 287 -2.03 -6.87 21.72
C MET A 287 -1.07 -6.26 22.75
N LYS A 288 -1.28 -6.51 24.04
CA LYS A 288 -0.41 -6.01 25.11
C LYS A 288 1.05 -6.46 24.96
N ARG A 289 1.27 -7.74 24.66
CA ARG A 289 2.61 -8.28 24.43
C ARG A 289 3.29 -7.59 23.24
N ASN A 290 2.60 -7.51 22.11
CA ASN A 290 3.15 -6.96 20.87
C ASN A 290 3.43 -5.46 21.03
N SER A 291 2.51 -4.69 21.62
CA SER A 291 2.69 -3.27 21.90
C SER A 291 3.91 -3.00 22.79
N MET A 292 4.05 -3.79 23.86
CA MET A 292 5.23 -3.70 24.75
C MET A 292 6.52 -4.04 23.99
N MET A 293 6.53 -5.09 23.20
CA MET A 293 7.71 -5.51 22.44
C MET A 293 8.09 -4.45 21.38
N ALA A 294 7.13 -3.88 20.67
CA ALA A 294 7.41 -2.82 19.69
C ALA A 294 8.05 -1.60 20.36
N ALA A 295 7.53 -1.18 21.53
CA ALA A 295 8.11 -0.10 22.33
C ALA A 295 9.53 -0.41 22.81
N GLN A 296 9.79 -1.65 23.26
CA GLN A 296 11.11 -2.09 23.67
C GLN A 296 12.12 -2.12 22.52
N ILE A 297 11.71 -2.59 21.34
CA ILE A 297 12.54 -2.56 20.13
C ILE A 297 12.89 -1.10 19.78
N ALA A 298 11.91 -0.21 19.77
CA ALA A 298 12.14 1.21 19.51
C ALA A 298 13.14 1.82 20.52
N LYS A 299 12.94 1.57 21.83
CA LYS A 299 13.78 2.14 22.87
C LYS A 299 15.17 1.55 22.94
N TRP A 300 15.26 0.21 23.01
CA TRP A 300 16.52 -0.43 23.40
C TRP A 300 17.33 -0.96 22.20
N ASN A 301 16.66 -1.39 21.13
CA ASN A 301 17.37 -1.85 19.94
C ASN A 301 17.71 -0.69 19.00
N LEU A 302 16.73 0.19 18.71
CA LEU A 302 16.92 1.31 17.81
C LEU A 302 17.39 2.59 18.54
N GLY A 303 17.27 2.67 19.87
CA GLY A 303 17.64 3.83 20.66
C GLY A 303 16.84 5.08 20.27
N ALA A 304 15.58 4.92 19.93
CA ALA A 304 14.73 6.03 19.49
C ALA A 304 14.37 6.96 20.64
N ASP A 305 14.39 8.26 20.35
CA ASP A 305 13.86 9.34 21.21
C ASP A 305 12.38 9.56 20.93
N GLY A 306 11.95 9.27 19.69
CA GLY A 306 10.57 9.39 19.24
C GLY A 306 10.20 8.40 18.17
N VAL A 307 8.89 8.16 18.02
CA VAL A 307 8.33 7.28 17.00
C VAL A 307 7.14 7.92 16.30
N VAL A 308 7.01 7.63 15.00
CA VAL A 308 5.80 7.87 14.24
C VAL A 308 5.05 6.53 14.14
N LEU A 309 3.76 6.54 14.49
CA LEU A 309 2.91 5.34 14.49
C LEU A 309 1.81 5.48 13.44
N THR A 310 1.55 4.40 12.73
CA THR A 310 0.42 4.28 11.81
C THR A 310 -0.32 2.98 12.05
N LYS A 311 -1.59 2.95 11.63
CA LYS A 311 -2.47 1.79 11.81
C LYS A 311 -2.89 1.18 10.47
N TYR A 312 -3.27 -0.09 10.51
CA TYR A 312 -3.76 -0.82 9.36
C TYR A 312 -5.23 -0.45 9.02
N ALA A 313 -6.10 -0.45 10.06
CA ALA A 313 -7.54 -0.24 9.90
C ALA A 313 -8.15 0.38 11.16
N GLY A 314 -9.49 0.46 11.21
CA GLY A 314 -10.25 0.78 12.42
C GLY A 314 -10.39 -0.41 13.37
N GLY A 315 -11.05 -0.20 14.51
CA GLY A 315 -11.29 -1.26 15.50
C GLY A 315 -10.02 -1.68 16.25
N ALA A 316 -9.73 -2.98 16.32
CA ALA A 316 -8.57 -3.50 17.02
C ALA A 316 -7.25 -2.87 16.58
N PRO A 317 -6.96 -2.66 15.28
CA PRO A 317 -5.77 -1.93 14.84
C PRO A 317 -5.63 -0.53 15.42
N HIS A 318 -6.72 0.19 15.61
CA HIS A 318 -6.71 1.49 16.24
C HIS A 318 -6.35 1.41 17.73
N THR A 319 -6.97 0.48 18.46
CA THR A 319 -6.68 0.25 19.89
C THR A 319 -5.23 -0.17 20.10
N ASP A 320 -4.72 -1.07 19.27
CA ASP A 320 -3.35 -1.59 19.33
C ASP A 320 -2.30 -0.48 19.06
N MET A 321 -2.55 0.40 18.09
CA MET A 321 -1.66 1.54 17.83
C MET A 321 -1.56 2.45 19.07
N PHE A 322 -2.68 2.76 19.72
CA PHE A 322 -2.66 3.61 20.93
C PHE A 322 -2.04 2.89 22.14
N GLU A 323 -2.26 1.58 22.27
CA GLU A 323 -1.55 0.80 23.32
C GLU A 323 -0.03 0.81 23.07
N THR A 324 0.41 0.67 21.81
CA THR A 324 1.82 0.80 21.42
C THR A 324 2.37 2.18 21.76
N ALA A 325 1.62 3.25 21.47
CA ALA A 325 1.99 4.61 21.83
C ALA A 325 2.14 4.78 23.34
N ARG A 326 1.18 4.28 24.12
CA ARG A 326 1.23 4.32 25.58
C ARG A 326 2.47 3.61 26.15
N GLN A 327 2.83 2.46 25.60
CA GLN A 327 4.03 1.71 25.99
C GLN A 327 5.32 2.48 25.62
N CYS A 328 5.37 3.14 24.45
CA CYS A 328 6.49 3.98 24.07
C CYS A 328 6.67 5.16 25.02
N GLU A 329 5.60 5.90 25.31
CA GLU A 329 5.65 7.04 26.24
C GLU A 329 6.06 6.61 27.66
N ALA A 330 5.61 5.45 28.13
CA ALA A 330 6.04 4.89 29.43
C ALA A 330 7.55 4.59 29.49
N LEU A 331 8.19 4.31 28.35
CA LEU A 331 9.64 4.14 28.22
C LEU A 331 10.38 5.46 27.91
N GLY A 332 9.68 6.59 27.87
CA GLY A 332 10.25 7.90 27.53
C GLY A 332 10.55 8.09 26.05
N VAL A 333 9.88 7.35 25.16
CA VAL A 333 9.93 7.53 23.71
C VAL A 333 8.70 8.35 23.30
N LYS A 334 8.92 9.55 22.74
CA LYS A 334 7.84 10.43 22.30
C LYS A 334 7.08 9.87 21.12
N THR A 335 5.76 10.10 21.08
CA THR A 335 4.91 9.50 20.05
C THR A 335 4.17 10.53 19.21
N VAL A 336 4.08 10.26 17.92
CA VAL A 336 3.14 10.90 16.99
C VAL A 336 2.31 9.78 16.35
N ALA A 337 1.01 9.79 16.61
CA ALA A 337 0.08 8.84 16.01
C ALA A 337 -0.65 9.46 14.82
N LEU A 338 -0.55 8.81 13.65
CA LEU A 338 -1.32 9.19 12.48
C LEU A 338 -2.62 8.38 12.44
N THR A 339 -3.74 9.06 12.24
CA THR A 339 -5.05 8.43 12.19
C THR A 339 -5.91 9.05 11.10
N SER A 340 -6.87 8.29 10.59
CA SER A 340 -7.93 8.83 9.78
C SER A 340 -9.04 9.37 10.68
N ASP A 341 -9.54 10.54 10.37
CA ASP A 341 -10.69 11.12 11.04
C ASP A 341 -11.96 10.36 10.68
N THR A 342 -12.79 10.08 11.66
CA THR A 342 -14.09 9.42 11.45
C THR A 342 -15.26 10.35 11.76
N ALA A 343 -15.01 11.59 12.17
CA ALA A 343 -16.03 12.58 12.51
C ALA A 343 -16.07 13.73 11.51
N SER A 344 -17.25 14.29 11.32
CA SER A 344 -17.51 15.42 10.42
C SER A 344 -17.52 16.77 11.15
N ASP A 345 -17.43 16.79 12.49
CA ASP A 345 -17.56 17.99 13.32
C ASP A 345 -16.23 18.64 13.70
N SER A 346 -15.12 18.13 13.21
CA SER A 346 -13.75 18.59 13.47
C SER A 346 -13.36 18.65 14.96
N ARG A 347 -14.00 17.83 15.80
CA ARG A 347 -13.69 17.73 17.23
C ARG A 347 -12.86 16.49 17.50
N ALA A 348 -11.81 16.65 18.29
CA ALA A 348 -10.96 15.51 18.69
C ALA A 348 -11.76 14.41 19.42
N GLU A 349 -12.70 14.78 20.26
CA GLU A 349 -13.53 13.85 21.03
C GLU A 349 -14.44 12.98 20.15
N SER A 350 -14.85 13.49 19.00
CA SER A 350 -15.69 12.77 18.04
C SER A 350 -14.84 11.99 17.03
N ALA A 351 -13.67 12.52 16.67
CA ALA A 351 -12.76 11.93 15.67
C ALA A 351 -11.99 10.75 16.23
N LEU A 352 -11.59 10.83 17.49
CA LEU A 352 -10.76 9.83 18.14
C LEU A 352 -11.65 8.83 18.87
N LEU A 353 -11.70 7.60 18.38
CA LEU A 353 -12.38 6.50 19.04
C LEU A 353 -11.81 6.20 20.44
N ILE A 354 -10.56 6.59 20.68
CA ILE A 354 -9.86 6.42 21.95
C ILE A 354 -9.07 7.71 22.22
N ASN A 355 -9.42 8.41 23.30
CA ASN A 355 -8.66 9.55 23.77
C ASN A 355 -7.65 9.07 24.81
N THR A 356 -6.37 9.04 24.43
CA THR A 356 -5.27 8.71 25.33
C THR A 356 -4.48 9.96 25.63
N LYS A 357 -4.52 10.38 26.89
CA LYS A 357 -3.76 11.57 27.38
C LYS A 357 -2.24 11.38 27.31
N GLU A 358 -1.80 10.15 27.17
CA GLU A 358 -0.40 9.76 27.16
C GLU A 358 0.28 9.99 25.81
N VAL A 359 -0.48 10.03 24.70
CA VAL A 359 0.08 10.24 23.35
C VAL A 359 0.51 11.69 23.17
N ASN A 360 1.75 11.89 22.74
CA ASN A 360 2.35 13.22 22.66
C ASN A 360 1.70 14.10 21.57
N ALA A 361 1.38 13.52 20.41
CA ALA A 361 0.68 14.21 19.33
C ALA A 361 -0.15 13.24 18.48
N ILE A 362 -1.27 13.73 17.96
CA ILE A 362 -2.15 13.01 17.04
C ILE A 362 -2.35 13.86 15.80
N VAL A 363 -2.16 13.28 14.63
CA VAL A 363 -2.39 13.91 13.33
C VAL A 363 -3.46 13.13 12.57
N SER A 364 -4.55 13.80 12.26
CA SER A 364 -5.55 13.26 11.35
C SER A 364 -5.21 13.65 9.91
N HIS A 365 -5.20 12.69 9.00
CA HIS A 365 -4.81 12.88 7.61
C HIS A 365 -5.97 12.63 6.63
N SER A 366 -7.21 12.64 7.09
CA SER A 366 -8.39 12.48 6.25
C SER A 366 -9.50 13.45 6.64
N GLU A 367 -10.30 13.83 5.66
CA GLU A 367 -11.59 14.44 5.89
C GLU A 367 -12.54 13.38 6.48
N GLY A 368 -13.56 13.81 7.24
CA GLY A 368 -14.48 12.91 7.93
C GLY A 368 -15.14 11.87 7.02
N SER A 369 -15.58 10.77 7.60
CA SER A 369 -16.18 9.65 6.89
C SER A 369 -17.44 10.00 6.09
N ASP A 370 -18.09 11.12 6.40
CA ASP A 370 -19.30 11.58 5.76
C ASP A 370 -19.07 12.41 4.49
N VAL A 371 -17.79 12.77 4.23
CA VAL A 371 -17.43 13.49 2.99
C VAL A 371 -17.74 12.61 1.79
N ARG A 372 -18.36 13.20 0.78
CA ARG A 372 -18.67 12.56 -0.50
C ARG A 372 -17.98 13.31 -1.63
N PHE A 373 -17.27 12.59 -2.47
CA PHE A 373 -16.71 13.12 -3.70
C PHE A 373 -17.67 12.89 -4.83
N PRO A 374 -18.08 13.94 -5.55
CA PRO A 374 -18.88 13.79 -6.76
C PRO A 374 -18.04 13.09 -7.84
N LEU A 375 -18.66 12.15 -8.53
CA LEU A 375 -18.05 11.40 -9.61
C LEU A 375 -18.68 11.84 -10.96
N PRO A 376 -17.86 12.04 -11.99
CA PRO A 376 -18.39 12.33 -13.32
C PRO A 376 -19.03 11.08 -13.94
N THR A 377 -19.92 11.28 -14.90
CA THR A 377 -20.26 10.21 -15.84
C THR A 377 -19.03 9.89 -16.66
N VAL A 378 -18.69 8.61 -16.77
CA VAL A 378 -17.52 8.15 -17.52
C VAL A 378 -17.93 7.47 -18.83
N GLU A 379 -17.08 7.62 -19.84
CA GLU A 379 -17.29 7.00 -21.16
C GLU A 379 -16.87 5.54 -21.18
N ARG A 380 -15.96 5.15 -20.30
CA ARG A 380 -15.41 3.80 -20.23
C ARG A 380 -15.33 3.28 -18.79
N VAL A 381 -15.74 2.03 -18.63
CA VAL A 381 -15.61 1.30 -17.36
C VAL A 381 -14.83 0.03 -17.59
N ILE A 382 -13.84 -0.23 -16.74
CA ILE A 382 -13.07 -1.48 -16.71
C ILE A 382 -13.46 -2.23 -15.45
N ALA A 383 -14.06 -3.40 -15.61
CA ALA A 383 -14.62 -4.19 -14.51
C ALA A 383 -14.43 -5.69 -14.72
N GLY A 384 -14.55 -6.45 -13.64
CA GLY A 384 -14.46 -7.91 -13.67
C GLY A 384 -15.55 -8.57 -14.48
N ASN A 385 -16.76 -8.02 -14.48
CA ASN A 385 -17.93 -8.50 -15.21
C ASN A 385 -18.92 -7.36 -15.52
N SER A 386 -19.99 -7.67 -16.26
CA SER A 386 -21.01 -6.71 -16.67
C SER A 386 -21.81 -6.15 -15.50
N GLU A 387 -22.13 -6.93 -14.48
CA GLU A 387 -22.86 -6.48 -13.31
C GLU A 387 -22.08 -5.38 -12.55
N VAL A 388 -20.80 -5.60 -12.32
CA VAL A 388 -19.91 -4.59 -11.72
C VAL A 388 -19.77 -3.39 -12.64
N ALA A 389 -19.69 -3.56 -13.95
CA ALA A 389 -19.62 -2.46 -14.91
C ALA A 389 -20.86 -1.57 -14.83
N ASP A 390 -22.05 -2.15 -14.72
CA ASP A 390 -23.31 -1.43 -14.57
C ASP A 390 -23.35 -0.63 -13.25
N ILE A 391 -22.92 -1.26 -12.14
CA ILE A 391 -22.80 -0.58 -10.83
C ILE A 391 -21.86 0.61 -10.95
N LEU A 392 -20.66 0.41 -11.50
CA LEU A 392 -19.64 1.47 -11.62
C LEU A 392 -20.10 2.61 -12.52
N SER A 393 -20.82 2.30 -13.60
CA SER A 393 -21.35 3.31 -14.51
C SER A 393 -22.40 4.21 -13.84
N GLY A 394 -23.17 3.66 -12.90
CA GLY A 394 -24.23 4.36 -12.16
C GLY A 394 -23.75 5.21 -10.99
N LEU A 395 -22.47 5.14 -10.61
CA LEU A 395 -21.94 5.86 -9.45
C LEU A 395 -21.86 7.36 -9.72
N SER A 396 -22.47 8.16 -8.85
CA SER A 396 -22.45 9.63 -8.88
C SER A 396 -21.66 10.26 -7.74
N GLU A 397 -21.38 9.52 -6.68
CA GLU A 397 -20.57 9.96 -5.55
C GLU A 397 -19.97 8.76 -4.79
N LEU A 398 -18.84 8.94 -4.14
CA LEU A 398 -18.23 7.96 -3.24
C LEU A 398 -17.53 8.62 -2.05
N THR A 399 -17.35 7.84 -0.98
CA THR A 399 -16.51 8.24 0.16
C THR A 399 -15.02 8.19 -0.21
N PRO A 400 -14.16 8.99 0.45
CA PRO A 400 -12.70 8.91 0.27
C PRO A 400 -12.14 7.50 0.43
N ALA A 401 -12.69 6.72 1.36
CA ALA A 401 -12.24 5.37 1.65
C ALA A 401 -12.53 4.34 0.54
N ALA A 402 -13.52 4.61 -0.32
CA ALA A 402 -13.85 3.75 -1.46
C ALA A 402 -13.03 4.08 -2.71
N LEU A 403 -12.38 5.25 -2.74
CA LEU A 403 -11.59 5.73 -3.86
C LEU A 403 -10.10 5.44 -3.65
N CYS A 404 -9.48 4.78 -4.61
CA CYS A 404 -8.05 4.48 -4.57
C CYS A 404 -7.21 5.76 -4.51
N GLY A 405 -6.24 5.80 -3.61
CA GLY A 405 -5.26 6.88 -3.51
C GLY A 405 -5.76 8.20 -2.90
N ILE A 406 -6.99 8.28 -2.39
CA ILE A 406 -7.50 9.50 -1.74
C ILE A 406 -7.20 9.48 -0.25
N ALA A 407 -7.52 8.40 0.44
CA ALA A 407 -7.25 8.27 1.87
C ALA A 407 -6.79 6.86 2.23
N ASN A 408 -5.87 6.79 3.20
CA ASN A 408 -5.49 5.54 3.84
C ASN A 408 -5.17 5.78 5.32
N ASN A 409 -4.90 4.69 6.04
CA ASN A 409 -4.62 4.77 7.48
C ASN A 409 -3.13 5.01 7.81
N GLN A 410 -2.27 5.18 6.82
CA GLN A 410 -0.81 5.29 7.01
C GLN A 410 -0.20 6.56 6.43
N GLY A 411 -1.02 7.58 6.19
CA GLY A 411 -0.57 8.94 5.89
C GLY A 411 -0.38 9.28 4.41
N ALA A 412 -0.68 8.36 3.47
CA ALA A 412 -0.68 8.68 2.06
C ALA A 412 -1.99 9.35 1.64
N SER A 413 -2.01 10.67 1.65
CA SER A 413 -3.17 11.45 1.27
C SER A 413 -2.76 12.81 0.74
N ARG A 414 -3.52 13.33 -0.24
CA ARG A 414 -3.47 14.73 -0.68
C ARG A 414 -4.47 15.60 0.09
N LEU A 415 -5.20 15.04 1.04
CA LEU A 415 -6.09 15.78 1.93
C LEU A 415 -5.27 16.55 2.97
N GLN A 416 -5.81 17.68 3.43
CA GLN A 416 -5.13 18.46 4.46
C GLN A 416 -5.21 17.75 5.82
N PRO A 417 -4.11 17.61 6.54
CA PRO A 417 -4.13 17.02 7.86
C PRO A 417 -4.75 17.97 8.88
N ILE A 418 -5.40 17.39 9.88
CA ILE A 418 -5.84 18.08 11.10
C ILE A 418 -4.95 17.59 12.24
N ILE A 419 -4.43 18.54 13.03
CA ILE A 419 -3.62 18.26 14.21
C ILE A 419 -4.48 18.58 15.43
N TYR A 420 -4.62 17.62 16.31
CA TYR A 420 -5.35 17.73 17.56
C TYR A 420 -4.42 17.90 18.75
#